data_599775a6be4fcbd12eb3026f295bf88b
#
_entry.id   599775a6be4fcbd12eb3026f295bf88b
#
_cell.length_a   1.000
_cell.length_b   1.000
_cell.length_c   1.000
_cell.angle_alpha   90.00
_cell.angle_beta   90.00
_cell.angle_gamma   90.00
#
_symmetry.space_group_name_H-M   'P 1'
#
loop_
_entity.id
_entity.type
_entity.pdbx_description
1 polymer ?
#
loop_
_entity_poly.entity_id
_entity_poly.type
_entity_poly.pdbx_seq_one_letter_code
_entity_poly.pdbx_strand_id
1 'polypeptide(L)'
;MNGRNRQDSELTPKAARLVAASLAASTWAEAARLAGVSDRYARDLRRTPAFRAALREARDQVLQDATARAAGGLVEAIDVLRAVLRDTTSPTPARIAASRVLLATTPALIETNDLLERIEALEAAQPTADARPGGAPGKL
;
A
#
# COMPACT_ATOMS: atom_id res chain seq x y z
N MET A 1 -20.09 -10.09 -31.56
CA MET A 1 -20.12 -11.07 -30.45
C MET A 1 -18.99 -10.76 -29.47
N ASN A 2 -19.08 -9.73 -28.61
CA ASN A 2 -18.02 -9.36 -27.66
C ASN A 2 -18.55 -8.84 -26.31
N GLY A 3 -19.67 -9.43 -25.84
CA GLY A 3 -20.30 -9.02 -24.57
C GLY A 3 -19.87 -9.80 -23.32
N ARG A 4 -19.17 -10.93 -23.45
CA ARG A 4 -18.83 -11.82 -22.32
C ARG A 4 -17.56 -11.49 -21.57
N ASN A 5 -16.67 -10.67 -22.15
CA ASN A 5 -15.33 -10.45 -21.59
C ASN A 5 -15.24 -9.26 -20.60
N ARG A 6 -16.32 -8.48 -20.43
CA ARG A 6 -16.36 -7.40 -19.43
C ARG A 6 -16.93 -7.79 -18.07
N GLN A 7 -17.73 -8.87 -18.02
CA GLN A 7 -18.33 -9.34 -16.76
C GLN A 7 -17.39 -10.21 -15.91
N ASP A 8 -16.31 -10.77 -16.51
CA ASP A 8 -15.30 -11.57 -15.79
C ASP A 8 -14.29 -10.71 -15.00
N SER A 9 -14.27 -9.40 -15.19
CA SER A 9 -13.37 -8.44 -14.52
C SER A 9 -13.99 -7.81 -13.25
N GLU A 10 -15.30 -7.79 -13.12
CA GLU A 10 -15.95 -7.19 -11.95
C GLU A 10 -16.24 -8.25 -10.89
N LEU A 11 -15.75 -7.99 -9.70
CA LEU A 11 -16.05 -8.83 -8.54
C LEU A 11 -17.56 -8.77 -8.23
N THR A 12 -18.16 -9.94 -8.03
CA THR A 12 -19.54 -9.97 -7.53
C THR A 12 -19.63 -9.29 -6.16
N PRO A 13 -20.78 -8.74 -5.76
CA PRO A 13 -20.94 -8.11 -4.43
C PRO A 13 -20.56 -9.04 -3.27
N LYS A 14 -20.75 -10.35 -3.40
CA LYS A 14 -20.32 -11.35 -2.42
C LYS A 14 -18.79 -11.48 -2.38
N ALA A 15 -18.14 -11.44 -3.54
CA ALA A 15 -16.69 -11.48 -3.63
C ALA A 15 -16.05 -10.21 -3.06
N ALA A 16 -16.60 -9.04 -3.34
CA ALA A 16 -16.14 -7.78 -2.77
C ALA A 16 -16.25 -7.76 -1.23
N ARG A 17 -17.37 -8.26 -0.66
CA ARG A 17 -17.48 -8.41 0.80
C ARG A 17 -16.45 -9.36 1.38
N LEU A 18 -16.12 -10.45 0.67
CA LEU A 18 -15.09 -11.38 1.13
C LEU A 18 -13.69 -10.75 1.09
N VAL A 19 -13.39 -9.91 0.09
CA VAL A 19 -12.13 -9.13 0.06
C VAL A 19 -12.07 -8.23 1.29
N ALA A 20 -13.09 -7.41 1.55
CA ALA A 20 -13.13 -6.52 2.71
C ALA A 20 -13.02 -7.29 4.05
N ALA A 21 -13.76 -8.38 4.20
CA ALA A 21 -13.68 -9.23 5.40
C ALA A 21 -12.29 -9.86 5.60
N SER A 22 -11.59 -10.19 4.49
CA SER A 22 -10.24 -10.78 4.54
C SER A 22 -9.15 -9.82 4.99
N LEU A 23 -9.42 -8.51 4.99
CA LEU A 23 -8.50 -7.50 5.53
C LEU A 23 -8.59 -7.39 7.06
N ALA A 24 -9.76 -7.69 7.63
CA ALA A 24 -10.03 -7.56 9.05
C ALA A 24 -9.91 -8.90 9.82
N ALA A 25 -10.09 -10.03 9.12
CA ALA A 25 -10.13 -11.34 9.74
C ALA A 25 -8.73 -11.95 9.92
N SER A 26 -8.53 -12.68 11.02
CA SER A 26 -7.31 -13.43 11.27
C SER A 26 -7.26 -14.76 10.52
N THR A 27 -8.39 -15.31 10.11
CA THR A 27 -8.50 -16.59 9.40
C THR A 27 -9.50 -16.52 8.24
N TRP A 28 -9.33 -17.41 7.26
CA TRP A 28 -10.26 -17.49 6.12
C TRP A 28 -11.67 -17.92 6.53
N ALA A 29 -11.80 -18.78 7.51
CA ALA A 29 -13.11 -19.19 8.05
C ALA A 29 -13.83 -17.98 8.69
N GLU A 30 -13.11 -17.17 9.41
CA GLU A 30 -13.64 -15.92 9.98
C GLU A 30 -14.03 -14.93 8.87
N ALA A 31 -13.18 -14.74 7.85
CA ALA A 31 -13.49 -13.89 6.71
C ALA A 31 -14.75 -14.34 5.97
N ALA A 32 -14.92 -15.66 5.74
CA ALA A 32 -16.11 -16.21 5.12
C ALA A 32 -17.36 -15.95 5.96
N ARG A 33 -17.28 -16.13 7.27
CA ARG A 33 -18.37 -15.85 8.22
C ARG A 33 -18.75 -14.37 8.22
N LEU A 34 -17.76 -13.46 8.28
CA LEU A 34 -17.99 -12.01 8.25
C LEU A 34 -18.59 -11.55 6.92
N ALA A 35 -18.16 -12.15 5.81
CA ALA A 35 -18.69 -11.85 4.48
C ALA A 35 -20.08 -12.46 4.22
N GLY A 36 -20.57 -13.34 5.09
CA GLY A 36 -21.84 -14.07 4.91
C GLY A 36 -21.80 -15.06 3.74
N VAL A 37 -20.66 -15.73 3.55
CA VAL A 37 -20.47 -16.75 2.50
C VAL A 37 -20.04 -18.09 3.10
N SER A 38 -20.27 -19.18 2.37
CA SER A 38 -19.80 -20.51 2.81
C SER A 38 -18.29 -20.66 2.65
N ASP A 39 -17.67 -21.49 3.49
CA ASP A 39 -16.24 -21.81 3.42
C ASP A 39 -15.85 -22.39 2.07
N ARG A 40 -16.73 -23.18 1.46
CA ARG A 40 -16.53 -23.73 0.11
C ARG A 40 -16.42 -22.61 -0.92
N TYR A 41 -17.39 -21.69 -0.92
CA TYR A 41 -17.40 -20.54 -1.83
C TYR A 41 -16.14 -19.68 -1.64
N ALA A 42 -15.78 -19.35 -0.41
CA ALA A 42 -14.56 -18.57 -0.11
C ALA A 42 -13.30 -19.27 -0.62
N ARG A 43 -13.21 -20.59 -0.48
CA ARG A 43 -12.08 -21.40 -0.94
C ARG A 43 -11.98 -21.43 -2.46
N ASP A 44 -13.11 -21.60 -3.15
CA ASP A 44 -13.13 -21.63 -4.61
C ASP A 44 -12.80 -20.26 -5.19
N LEU A 45 -13.38 -19.19 -4.62
CA LEU A 45 -13.15 -17.82 -5.05
C LEU A 45 -11.67 -17.39 -4.89
N ARG A 46 -11.03 -17.80 -3.77
CA ARG A 46 -9.59 -17.52 -3.51
C ARG A 46 -8.65 -18.03 -4.60
N ARG A 47 -9.06 -19.04 -5.37
CA ARG A 47 -8.27 -19.60 -6.46
C ARG A 47 -8.39 -18.78 -7.74
N THR A 48 -9.38 -17.93 -7.87
CA THR A 48 -9.60 -17.13 -9.07
C THR A 48 -8.58 -16.00 -9.18
N PRO A 49 -8.05 -15.73 -10.38
CA PRO A 49 -7.11 -14.63 -10.59
C PRO A 49 -7.70 -13.26 -10.23
N ALA A 50 -8.96 -13.01 -10.57
CA ALA A 50 -9.66 -11.76 -10.31
C ALA A 50 -9.74 -11.46 -8.80
N PHE A 51 -10.12 -12.45 -7.98
CA PHE A 51 -10.17 -12.27 -6.52
C PHE A 51 -8.78 -12.02 -5.92
N ARG A 52 -7.77 -12.74 -6.39
CA ARG A 52 -6.40 -12.53 -5.92
C ARG A 52 -5.85 -11.15 -6.27
N ALA A 53 -6.18 -10.65 -7.45
CA ALA A 53 -5.81 -9.30 -7.87
C ALA A 53 -6.49 -8.26 -6.98
N ALA A 54 -7.80 -8.33 -6.79
CA ALA A 54 -8.54 -7.41 -5.95
C ALA A 54 -8.11 -7.46 -4.46
N LEU A 55 -7.78 -8.64 -3.94
CA LEU A 55 -7.26 -8.76 -2.57
C LEU A 55 -5.87 -8.12 -2.42
N ARG A 56 -5.01 -8.23 -3.43
CA ARG A 56 -3.71 -7.53 -3.43
C ARG A 56 -3.92 -6.02 -3.44
N GLU A 57 -4.72 -5.53 -4.39
CA GLU A 57 -5.03 -4.10 -4.50
C GLU A 57 -5.60 -3.53 -3.19
N ALA A 58 -6.54 -4.25 -2.57
CA ALA A 58 -7.11 -3.83 -1.29
C ALA A 58 -6.07 -3.80 -0.15
N ARG A 59 -5.11 -4.74 -0.12
CA ARG A 59 -4.01 -4.74 0.84
C ARG A 59 -3.03 -3.60 0.59
N ASP A 60 -2.71 -3.35 -0.67
CA ASP A 60 -1.80 -2.26 -1.05
C ASP A 60 -2.42 -0.91 -0.67
N GLN A 61 -3.72 -0.73 -0.87
CA GLN A 61 -4.44 0.48 -0.44
C GLN A 61 -4.39 0.67 1.08
N VAL A 62 -4.65 -0.39 1.87
CA VAL A 62 -4.55 -0.32 3.35
C VAL A 62 -3.13 0.04 3.79
N LEU A 63 -2.11 -0.51 3.14
CA LEU A 63 -0.72 -0.19 3.43
C LEU A 63 -0.39 1.26 3.08
N GLN A 64 -0.83 1.75 1.93
CA GLN A 64 -0.64 3.14 1.51
C GLN A 64 -1.32 4.11 2.49
N ASP A 65 -2.56 3.84 2.88
CA ASP A 65 -3.29 4.66 3.85
C ASP A 65 -2.60 4.67 5.24
N ALA A 66 -2.11 3.53 5.68
CA ALA A 66 -1.36 3.41 6.94
C ALA A 66 -0.04 4.20 6.87
N THR A 67 0.68 4.10 5.75
CA THR A 67 1.92 4.83 5.52
C THR A 67 1.68 6.34 5.48
N ALA A 68 0.62 6.80 4.79
CA ALA A 68 0.27 8.22 4.73
C ALA A 68 -0.08 8.78 6.13
N ARG A 69 -0.82 8.02 6.94
CA ARG A 69 -1.11 8.40 8.33
C ARG A 69 0.14 8.46 9.20
N ALA A 70 1.04 7.48 9.05
CA ALA A 70 2.30 7.46 9.77
C ALA A 70 3.18 8.66 9.40
N ALA A 71 3.24 9.02 8.11
CA ALA A 71 3.95 10.20 7.64
C ALA A 71 3.37 11.49 8.22
N GLY A 72 2.04 11.64 8.27
CA GLY A 72 1.39 12.78 8.92
C GLY A 72 1.74 12.89 10.40
N GLY A 73 1.66 11.77 11.14
CA GLY A 73 2.05 11.73 12.56
C GLY A 73 3.53 12.06 12.80
N LEU A 74 4.41 11.69 11.86
CA LEU A 74 5.83 12.06 11.93
C LEU A 74 6.03 13.56 11.80
N VAL A 75 5.32 14.22 10.89
CA VAL A 75 5.37 15.68 10.72
C VAL A 75 4.94 16.37 12.01
N GLU A 76 3.80 15.96 12.59
CA GLU A 76 3.31 16.51 13.86
C GLU A 76 4.32 16.30 15.00
N ALA A 77 4.94 15.13 15.10
CA ALA A 77 5.96 14.86 16.12
C ALA A 77 7.18 15.77 15.97
N ILE A 78 7.63 16.02 14.73
CA ILE A 78 8.73 16.95 14.45
C ILE A 78 8.35 18.37 14.88
N ASP A 79 7.12 18.81 14.60
CA ASP A 79 6.67 20.14 14.95
C ASP A 79 6.58 20.32 16.48
N VAL A 80 6.13 19.32 17.22
CA VAL A 80 6.14 19.31 18.70
C VAL A 80 7.57 19.40 19.23
N LEU A 81 8.51 18.60 18.70
CA LEU A 81 9.90 18.64 19.12
C LEU A 81 10.54 20.03 18.85
N ARG A 82 10.23 20.62 17.69
CA ARG A 82 10.67 21.98 17.34
C ARG A 82 10.08 23.05 18.27
N ALA A 83 8.81 22.89 18.65
CA ALA A 83 8.17 23.80 19.60
C ALA A 83 8.87 23.75 20.98
N VAL A 84 9.15 22.56 21.49
CA VAL A 84 9.91 22.38 22.74
C VAL A 84 11.29 23.01 22.67
N LEU A 85 11.99 22.91 21.55
CA LEU A 85 13.31 23.53 21.37
C LEU A 85 13.26 25.06 21.36
N ARG A 86 12.23 25.65 20.78
CA ARG A 86 12.06 27.09 20.70
C ARG A 86 11.54 27.72 21.99
N ASP A 87 10.82 26.93 22.78
CA ASP A 87 10.29 27.40 24.06
C ASP A 87 11.41 27.54 25.11
N THR A 88 11.77 28.79 25.40
CA THR A 88 12.79 29.12 26.41
C THR A 88 12.35 28.82 27.84
N THR A 89 11.04 28.61 28.06
CA THR A 89 10.49 28.26 29.40
C THR A 89 10.49 26.76 29.63
N SER A 90 10.66 25.96 28.56
CA SER A 90 10.81 24.51 28.68
C SER A 90 12.04 24.10 29.46
N PRO A 91 11.94 23.09 30.34
CA PRO A 91 13.09 22.60 31.11
C PRO A 91 14.27 22.19 30.22
N THR A 92 15.48 22.56 30.62
CA THR A 92 16.69 22.22 29.85
C THR A 92 16.82 20.74 29.48
N PRO A 93 16.50 19.77 30.36
CA PRO A 93 16.49 18.35 29.96
C PRO A 93 15.52 18.00 28.83
N ALA A 94 14.34 18.61 28.80
CA ALA A 94 13.34 18.38 27.74
C ALA A 94 13.86 18.91 26.40
N ARG A 95 14.49 20.10 26.39
CA ARG A 95 15.09 20.67 25.17
C ARG A 95 16.25 19.81 24.65
N ILE A 96 17.11 19.31 25.56
CA ILE A 96 18.20 18.38 25.21
C ILE A 96 17.62 17.08 24.62
N ALA A 97 16.59 16.52 25.24
CA ALA A 97 15.93 15.29 24.73
C ALA A 97 15.33 15.50 23.34
N ALA A 98 14.62 16.61 23.12
CA ALA A 98 14.07 16.95 21.81
C ALA A 98 15.16 17.11 20.73
N SER A 99 16.29 17.76 21.06
CA SER A 99 17.45 17.90 20.17
C SER A 99 18.01 16.53 19.76
N ARG A 100 18.21 15.65 20.74
CA ARG A 100 18.74 14.30 20.48
C ARG A 100 17.84 13.48 19.56
N VAL A 101 16.53 13.54 19.77
CA VAL A 101 15.56 12.83 18.91
C VAL A 101 15.63 13.35 17.48
N LEU A 102 15.62 14.67 17.28
CA LEU A 102 15.72 15.27 15.95
C LEU A 102 17.03 14.91 15.25
N LEU A 103 18.15 14.99 15.95
CA LEU A 103 19.45 14.63 15.38
C LEU A 103 19.56 13.14 15.03
N ALA A 104 18.96 12.27 15.84
CA ALA A 104 18.98 10.84 15.58
C ALA A 104 18.06 10.41 14.43
N THR A 105 16.94 11.08 14.23
CA THR A 105 15.95 10.70 13.21
C THR A 105 16.19 11.34 11.84
N THR A 106 16.79 12.54 11.79
CA THR A 106 16.98 13.28 10.53
C THR A 106 17.81 12.52 9.49
N PRO A 107 18.95 11.89 9.80
CA PRO A 107 19.74 11.16 8.82
C PRO A 107 18.95 10.00 8.17
N ALA A 108 18.24 9.21 8.99
CA ALA A 108 17.44 8.09 8.49
C ALA A 108 16.33 8.54 7.54
N LEU A 109 15.72 9.70 7.80
CA LEU A 109 14.70 10.27 6.91
C LEU A 109 15.30 10.73 5.57
N ILE A 110 16.49 11.34 5.59
CA ILE A 110 17.19 11.76 4.37
C ILE A 110 17.57 10.54 3.54
N GLU A 111 18.19 9.53 4.16
CA GLU A 111 18.56 8.29 3.46
C GLU A 111 17.35 7.57 2.85
N THR A 112 16.23 7.54 3.56
CA THR A 112 14.98 6.94 3.04
C THR A 112 14.47 7.70 1.83
N ASN A 113 14.46 9.05 1.87
CA ASN A 113 14.04 9.88 0.76
C ASN A 113 14.92 9.69 -0.48
N ASP A 114 16.24 9.69 -0.31
CA ASP A 114 17.21 9.46 -1.37
C ASP A 114 17.02 8.08 -2.04
N LEU A 115 16.70 7.07 -1.24
CA LEU A 115 16.40 5.73 -1.77
C LEU A 115 15.09 5.71 -2.58
N LEU A 116 14.05 6.37 -2.10
CA LEU A 116 12.77 6.47 -2.83
C LEU A 116 12.96 7.19 -4.17
N GLU A 117 13.65 8.32 -4.20
CA GLU A 117 13.95 9.06 -5.42
C GLU A 117 14.74 8.20 -6.44
N ARG A 118 15.70 7.39 -5.96
CA ARG A 118 16.44 6.46 -6.82
C ARG A 118 15.58 5.34 -7.38
N ILE A 119 14.66 4.80 -6.57
CA ILE A 119 13.72 3.77 -7.01
C ILE A 119 12.80 4.33 -8.09
N GLU A 120 12.19 5.50 -7.86
CA GLU A 120 11.34 6.17 -8.85
C GLU A 120 12.09 6.46 -10.15
N ALA A 121 13.34 6.93 -10.07
CA ALA A 121 14.16 7.15 -11.25
C ALA A 121 14.47 5.86 -12.03
N LEU A 122 14.71 4.74 -11.32
CA LEU A 122 14.94 3.44 -11.95
C LEU A 122 13.67 2.88 -12.59
N GLU A 123 12.53 3.02 -11.95
CA GLU A 123 11.24 2.61 -12.49
C GLU A 123 10.87 3.41 -13.74
N ALA A 124 11.10 4.72 -13.72
CA ALA A 124 10.91 5.58 -14.89
C ALA A 124 11.87 5.28 -16.04
N ALA A 125 13.07 4.78 -15.75
CA ALA A 125 14.08 4.42 -16.74
C ALA A 125 13.87 3.00 -17.34
N GLN A 126 13.03 2.15 -16.73
CA GLN A 126 12.71 0.85 -17.30
C GLN A 126 11.75 1.02 -18.48
N PRO A 127 12.18 0.70 -19.74
CA PRO A 127 11.25 0.70 -20.85
C PRO A 127 10.18 -0.35 -20.58
N THR A 128 8.92 0.04 -20.72
CA THR A 128 7.78 -0.89 -20.66
C THR A 128 8.05 -2.06 -21.61
N ALA A 129 8.30 -3.24 -21.06
CA ALA A 129 8.65 -4.46 -21.79
C ALA A 129 7.51 -4.99 -22.68
N ASP A 130 6.52 -4.18 -22.98
CA ASP A 130 5.32 -4.54 -23.75
C ASP A 130 5.31 -4.04 -25.21
N ALA A 131 6.41 -3.43 -25.67
CA ALA A 131 6.58 -3.15 -27.09
C ALA A 131 7.26 -4.36 -27.79
N ARG A 132 6.53 -5.46 -27.94
CA ARG A 132 6.90 -6.47 -28.95
C ARG A 132 6.79 -5.82 -30.32
N PRO A 133 7.87 -5.70 -31.09
CA PRO A 133 7.79 -5.26 -32.47
C PRO A 133 6.97 -6.31 -33.25
N GLY A 134 5.85 -5.86 -33.81
CA GLY A 134 4.97 -6.67 -34.64
C GLY A 134 5.77 -7.40 -35.72
N GLY A 135 5.63 -8.73 -35.76
CA GLY A 135 6.17 -9.57 -36.81
C GLY A 135 5.74 -9.06 -38.18
N ALA A 136 6.69 -8.79 -39.00
CA ALA A 136 6.49 -8.46 -40.42
C ALA A 136 5.76 -9.64 -41.12
N PRO A 137 4.79 -9.38 -42.00
CA PRO A 137 4.23 -10.43 -42.82
C PRO A 137 5.24 -10.80 -43.91
N GLY A 138 5.79 -12.01 -43.78
CA GLY A 138 6.58 -12.61 -44.89
C GLY A 138 5.73 -12.74 -46.14
N LYS A 139 6.16 -12.05 -47.19
CA LYS A 139 5.73 -12.35 -48.56
C LYS A 139 6.50 -13.60 -49.00
N LEU A 140 5.79 -14.58 -49.46
CA LEU A 140 5.92 -15.33 -50.70
C LEU A 140 4.82 -16.36 -50.79
#